data_77b1c0345e6f654ad8ad51c6f46dbf44
#
_entry.id   77b1c0345e6f654ad8ad51c6f46dbf44
#
_cell.length_a   1.000
_cell.length_b   1.000
_cell.length_c   1.000
_cell.angle_alpha   90.00
_cell.angle_beta   90.00
_cell.angle_gamma   90.00
#
_symmetry.space_group_name_H-M   'P 1'
#
loop_
_entity.id
_entity.type
_entity.pdbx_description
1 polymer ?
#
loop_
_entity_poly.entity_id
_entity_poly.type
_entity_poly.pdbx_seq_one_letter_code
_entity_poly.pdbx_strand_id
1 'polypeptide(L)'
;MSDPIVPLILSGGSGTRLWPVSRRTWPKPFMRMADGATLLARTLERALAVAAPGAPVLTVTGRDHYFITRDEYAAAAPAAVERHRFLLEPAARNTAPAILLGALDVADRHGGHAIVVVLPADHLIADVDGFARSVHAGAALAAEDWLVAFGVPPDRPETGYGYIRRAGALAHGGFEIERFVEKPDLATAQAYLASGEYLWNAGMFCFRAQALLDAAALACPEVLEAARACHLDTPRDARVIEFAGDSFRAIPEISIDYAVMERAHRRAVVPARFDWNDIGSWTAVSEQATPDARGNRVVGEAVLVDADGCFVQAETRAVALVGVSDLAVIETADALLVAHRDRAQDVKRAVEALRAKAHPSTEHHLTVFRPWGSYTVLEDAPDCKVKRLTVKPGQVLSLQYHHRRSEHWTVVRGTAKVRVGDVETLLERNQGTFIPMGVVHRLENPGSEDLHLIETQCGDYFGEDDIVRLEDVYGRVRG
;
A
#
# COMPACT_ATOMS: atom_id res chain seq x y z
N MET A 1 2.22 -32.06 -14.58
CA MET A 1 1.83 -31.19 -13.43
C MET A 1 1.71 -29.80 -14.00
N SER A 2 0.66 -29.04 -13.68
CA SER A 2 0.53 -27.64 -14.12
C SER A 2 1.60 -26.79 -13.44
N ASP A 3 2.11 -25.78 -14.14
CA ASP A 3 3.07 -24.80 -13.59
C ASP A 3 2.47 -24.13 -12.35
N PRO A 4 3.20 -24.00 -11.23
CA PRO A 4 2.65 -23.43 -10.01
C PRO A 4 2.42 -21.92 -10.17
N ILE A 5 1.24 -21.43 -9.77
CA ILE A 5 0.94 -20.00 -9.72
C ILE A 5 1.45 -19.44 -8.39
N VAL A 6 2.30 -18.42 -8.48
CA VAL A 6 2.89 -17.67 -7.37
C VAL A 6 2.48 -16.20 -7.48
N PRO A 7 1.57 -15.71 -6.64
CA PRO A 7 1.19 -14.30 -6.62
C PRO A 7 2.33 -13.39 -6.13
N LEU A 8 2.48 -12.25 -6.81
CA LEU A 8 3.40 -11.17 -6.48
C LEU A 8 2.61 -9.88 -6.27
N ILE A 9 2.40 -9.48 -5.03
CA ILE A 9 1.69 -8.25 -4.68
C ILE A 9 2.68 -7.08 -4.68
N LEU A 10 2.35 -6.01 -5.40
CA LEU A 10 3.10 -4.75 -5.40
C LEU A 10 2.42 -3.75 -4.46
N SER A 11 2.99 -3.54 -3.29
CA SER A 11 2.47 -2.60 -2.29
C SER A 11 3.34 -1.34 -2.25
N GLY A 12 3.22 -0.52 -3.30
CA GLY A 12 3.91 0.76 -3.46
C GLY A 12 2.96 1.89 -3.86
N GLY A 13 3.50 3.08 -4.00
CA GLY A 13 2.75 4.27 -4.43
C GLY A 13 2.14 5.07 -3.28
N SER A 14 2.24 6.40 -3.35
CA SER A 14 1.82 7.30 -2.26
C SER A 14 0.33 7.65 -2.26
N GLY A 15 -0.39 7.42 -3.37
CA GLY A 15 -1.83 7.70 -3.46
C GLY A 15 -2.23 9.15 -3.18
N THR A 16 -1.41 10.15 -3.49
CA THR A 16 -1.56 11.56 -3.08
C THR A 16 -2.90 12.20 -3.43
N ARG A 17 -3.60 11.70 -4.47
CA ARG A 17 -4.94 12.19 -4.87
C ARG A 17 -6.03 11.85 -3.87
N LEU A 18 -5.77 10.91 -2.96
CA LEU A 18 -6.71 10.47 -1.91
C LEU A 18 -6.38 11.08 -0.55
N TRP A 19 -5.58 12.17 -0.53
CA TRP A 19 -5.47 12.99 0.66
C TRP A 19 -6.86 13.55 1.03
N PRO A 20 -7.24 13.60 2.32
CA PRO A 20 -6.45 13.41 3.53
C PRO A 20 -6.38 11.98 4.07
N VAL A 21 -7.01 11.01 3.45
CA VAL A 21 -6.98 9.62 3.93
C VAL A 21 -5.66 8.92 3.60
N SER A 22 -5.11 9.13 2.39
CA SER A 22 -3.77 8.63 2.08
C SER A 22 -2.67 9.60 2.55
N ARG A 23 -1.59 9.05 3.10
CA ARG A 23 -0.41 9.78 3.60
C ARG A 23 0.85 9.05 3.15
N ARG A 24 2.03 9.66 3.29
CA ARG A 24 3.28 8.98 2.97
C ARG A 24 3.48 7.71 3.81
N THR A 25 3.19 7.77 5.11
CA THR A 25 3.30 6.63 6.03
C THR A 25 2.05 5.74 6.07
N TRP A 26 0.98 6.14 5.40
CA TRP A 26 -0.27 5.40 5.25
C TRP A 26 -0.76 5.50 3.82
N PRO A 27 -0.05 4.86 2.86
CA PRO A 27 -0.40 4.97 1.46
C PRO A 27 -1.70 4.25 1.11
N LYS A 28 -2.20 4.50 -0.09
CA LYS A 28 -3.48 4.03 -0.62
C LYS A 28 -3.81 2.55 -0.35
N PRO A 29 -2.88 1.56 -0.43
CA PRO A 29 -3.19 0.17 -0.12
C PRO A 29 -3.80 -0.06 1.26
N PHE A 30 -3.51 0.81 2.23
CA PHE A 30 -4.01 0.71 3.60
C PHE A 30 -5.33 1.47 3.82
N MET A 31 -5.88 2.15 2.81
CA MET A 31 -7.21 2.76 2.91
C MET A 31 -8.25 1.71 3.25
N ARG A 32 -9.10 2.01 4.24
CA ARG A 32 -10.24 1.18 4.60
C ARG A 32 -11.43 1.55 3.74
N MET A 33 -12.06 0.54 3.19
CA MET A 33 -13.31 0.66 2.47
C MET A 33 -14.50 0.68 3.45
N ALA A 34 -15.70 0.92 2.97
CA ALA A 34 -16.90 1.05 3.81
C ALA A 34 -17.19 -0.17 4.72
N ASP A 35 -16.72 -1.34 4.36
CA ASP A 35 -16.80 -2.58 5.16
C ASP A 35 -15.65 -2.77 6.16
N GLY A 36 -14.73 -1.80 6.24
CA GLY A 36 -13.60 -1.81 7.13
C GLY A 36 -12.37 -2.57 6.63
N ALA A 37 -12.45 -3.32 5.53
CA ALA A 37 -11.31 -4.00 4.93
C ALA A 37 -10.40 -3.02 4.17
N THR A 38 -9.08 -3.22 4.23
CA THR A 38 -8.15 -2.44 3.40
C THR A 38 -8.08 -2.97 1.97
N LEU A 39 -7.67 -2.13 1.01
CA LEU A 39 -7.43 -2.57 -0.37
C LEU A 39 -6.35 -3.67 -0.41
N LEU A 40 -5.35 -3.55 0.45
CA LEU A 40 -4.28 -4.55 0.62
C LEU A 40 -4.82 -5.91 1.10
N ALA A 41 -5.71 -5.93 2.11
CA ALA A 41 -6.34 -7.15 2.61
C ALA A 41 -7.17 -7.85 1.53
N ARG A 42 -7.94 -7.09 0.74
CA ARG A 42 -8.69 -7.62 -0.41
C ARG A 42 -7.78 -8.16 -1.51
N THR A 43 -6.62 -7.53 -1.72
CA THR A 43 -5.64 -8.04 -2.69
C THR A 43 -5.00 -9.34 -2.21
N LEU A 44 -4.74 -9.46 -0.90
CA LEU A 44 -4.28 -10.72 -0.32
C LEU A 44 -5.30 -11.85 -0.50
N GLU A 45 -6.58 -11.58 -0.25
CA GLU A 45 -7.67 -12.54 -0.47
C GLU A 45 -7.67 -13.06 -1.91
N ARG A 46 -7.62 -12.16 -2.91
CA ARG A 46 -7.53 -12.53 -4.32
C ARG A 46 -6.26 -13.31 -4.66
N ALA A 47 -5.13 -12.93 -4.08
CA ALA A 47 -3.86 -13.62 -4.27
C ALA A 47 -3.94 -15.06 -3.74
N LEU A 48 -4.52 -15.25 -2.55
CA LEU A 48 -4.71 -16.58 -1.95
C LEU A 48 -5.67 -17.45 -2.75
N ALA A 49 -6.69 -16.87 -3.37
CA ALA A 49 -7.68 -17.59 -4.20
C ALA A 49 -7.06 -18.20 -5.47
N VAL A 50 -5.98 -17.62 -6.01
CA VAL A 50 -5.34 -18.10 -7.24
C VAL A 50 -4.00 -18.79 -7.01
N ALA A 51 -3.42 -18.66 -5.82
CA ALA A 51 -2.13 -19.29 -5.50
C ALA A 51 -2.22 -20.80 -5.54
N ALA A 52 -1.22 -21.46 -6.13
CA ALA A 52 -1.11 -22.91 -6.08
C ALA A 52 -1.08 -23.41 -4.61
N PRO A 53 -1.59 -24.64 -4.34
CA PRO A 53 -1.55 -25.21 -3.00
C PRO A 53 -0.13 -25.18 -2.42
N GLY A 54 0.03 -24.56 -1.24
CA GLY A 54 1.34 -24.42 -0.58
C GLY A 54 2.29 -23.38 -1.18
N ALA A 55 1.96 -22.76 -2.31
CA ALA A 55 2.78 -21.68 -2.87
C ALA A 55 2.78 -20.44 -1.95
N PRO A 56 3.90 -19.70 -1.85
CA PRO A 56 3.94 -18.45 -1.12
C PRO A 56 3.14 -17.38 -1.82
N VAL A 57 2.75 -16.34 -1.07
CA VAL A 57 2.36 -15.04 -1.60
C VAL A 57 3.53 -14.08 -1.35
N LEU A 58 4.15 -13.62 -2.43
CA LEU A 58 5.23 -12.64 -2.36
C LEU A 58 4.62 -11.23 -2.30
N THR A 59 5.20 -10.37 -1.47
CA THR A 59 4.82 -8.95 -1.43
C THR A 59 6.06 -8.09 -1.50
N VAL A 60 6.15 -7.25 -2.55
CA VAL A 60 7.15 -6.20 -2.64
C VAL A 60 6.57 -4.95 -1.99
N THR A 61 7.26 -4.42 -0.99
CA THR A 61 6.84 -3.21 -0.26
C THR A 61 8.04 -2.43 0.23
N GLY A 62 7.87 -1.13 0.50
CA GLY A 62 8.89 -0.33 1.15
C GLY A 62 9.18 -0.83 2.58
N ARG A 63 10.43 -0.75 3.02
CA ARG A 63 10.85 -1.13 4.38
C ARG A 63 9.98 -0.49 5.46
N ASP A 64 9.62 0.79 5.29
CA ASP A 64 8.81 1.54 6.26
C ASP A 64 7.37 1.00 6.40
N HIS A 65 6.86 0.32 5.39
CA HIS A 65 5.51 -0.24 5.36
C HIS A 65 5.44 -1.73 5.71
N TYR A 66 6.58 -2.39 5.93
CA TYR A 66 6.63 -3.83 6.19
C TYR A 66 5.76 -4.24 7.39
N PHE A 67 5.95 -3.58 8.53
CA PHE A 67 5.26 -4.00 9.76
C PHE A 67 3.74 -3.84 9.67
N ILE A 68 3.27 -2.75 9.07
CA ILE A 68 1.84 -2.56 8.85
C ILE A 68 1.28 -3.55 7.83
N THR A 69 2.02 -3.87 6.76
CA THR A 69 1.63 -4.90 5.77
C THR A 69 1.51 -6.27 6.43
N ARG A 70 2.50 -6.65 7.24
CA ARG A 70 2.49 -7.89 8.01
C ARG A 70 1.28 -7.99 8.93
N ASP A 71 0.98 -6.91 9.66
CA ASP A 71 -0.09 -6.87 10.64
C ASP A 71 -1.48 -6.92 9.96
N GLU A 72 -1.67 -6.22 8.83
CA GLU A 72 -2.89 -6.31 8.03
C GLU A 72 -3.08 -7.74 7.47
N TYR A 73 -2.00 -8.38 7.02
CA TYR A 73 -2.07 -9.78 6.54
C TYR A 73 -2.39 -10.77 7.64
N ALA A 74 -1.79 -10.61 8.82
CA ALA A 74 -2.07 -11.46 9.97
C ALA A 74 -3.53 -11.32 10.45
N ALA A 75 -4.10 -10.12 10.35
CA ALA A 75 -5.51 -9.86 10.68
C ALA A 75 -6.46 -10.43 9.61
N ALA A 76 -6.16 -10.24 8.31
CA ALA A 76 -7.01 -10.65 7.21
C ALA A 76 -6.99 -12.17 6.96
N ALA A 77 -5.83 -12.81 7.09
CA ALA A 77 -5.64 -14.23 6.77
C ALA A 77 -4.69 -14.93 7.77
N PRO A 78 -5.06 -15.08 9.06
CA PRO A 78 -4.19 -15.63 10.08
C PRO A 78 -3.70 -17.06 9.77
N ALA A 79 -4.50 -17.87 9.10
CA ALA A 79 -4.13 -19.22 8.69
C ALA A 79 -3.08 -19.27 7.56
N ALA A 80 -2.85 -18.16 6.86
CA ALA A 80 -1.91 -18.08 5.74
C ALA A 80 -0.58 -17.39 6.10
N VAL A 81 -0.35 -17.03 7.36
CA VAL A 81 0.83 -16.26 7.80
C VAL A 81 2.16 -16.91 7.36
N GLU A 82 2.25 -18.24 7.42
CA GLU A 82 3.45 -18.96 7.02
C GLU A 82 3.72 -18.94 5.50
N ARG A 83 2.72 -18.58 4.70
CA ARG A 83 2.83 -18.45 3.24
C ARG A 83 3.30 -17.07 2.80
N HIS A 84 3.30 -16.06 3.68
CA HIS A 84 3.70 -14.71 3.33
C HIS A 84 5.22 -14.58 3.27
N ARG A 85 5.70 -14.01 2.15
CA ARG A 85 7.09 -13.70 1.91
C ARG A 85 7.21 -12.23 1.50
N PHE A 86 8.10 -11.49 2.14
CA PHE A 86 8.25 -10.06 1.93
C PHE A 86 9.59 -9.74 1.29
N LEU A 87 9.55 -8.91 0.26
CA LEU A 87 10.69 -8.34 -0.43
C LEU A 87 10.67 -6.84 -0.16
N LEU A 88 11.62 -6.35 0.65
CA LEU A 88 11.63 -4.98 1.16
C LEU A 88 12.52 -4.09 0.31
N GLU A 89 11.91 -3.07 -0.29
CA GLU A 89 12.60 -2.06 -1.06
C GLU A 89 13.16 -0.96 -0.15
N PRO A 90 14.46 -0.64 -0.23
CA PRO A 90 15.04 0.47 0.53
C PRO A 90 14.73 1.85 -0.07
N ALA A 91 14.23 1.90 -1.30
CA ALA A 91 13.83 3.11 -2.02
C ALA A 91 12.78 2.78 -3.09
N ALA A 92 12.00 3.76 -3.52
CA ALA A 92 11.08 3.59 -4.65
C ALA A 92 11.85 3.59 -5.99
N ARG A 93 11.56 2.61 -6.87
CA ARG A 93 12.17 2.46 -8.20
C ARG A 93 11.16 2.10 -9.30
N ASN A 94 9.88 2.36 -9.08
CA ASN A 94 8.80 1.99 -9.99
C ASN A 94 8.61 0.46 -10.10
N THR A 95 7.81 -0.04 -11.04
CA THR A 95 7.32 -1.42 -11.05
C THR A 95 8.27 -2.43 -11.69
N ALA A 96 9.14 -2.05 -12.65
CA ALA A 96 10.01 -3.02 -13.30
C ALA A 96 11.04 -3.63 -12.34
N PRO A 97 11.78 -2.88 -11.51
CA PRO A 97 12.68 -3.47 -10.51
C PRO A 97 11.97 -4.41 -9.55
N ALA A 98 10.82 -4.02 -9.02
CA ALA A 98 10.02 -4.83 -8.09
C ALA A 98 9.61 -6.18 -8.70
N ILE A 99 9.11 -6.15 -9.95
CA ILE A 99 8.65 -7.34 -10.67
C ILE A 99 9.83 -8.24 -11.07
N LEU A 100 10.93 -7.67 -11.57
CA LEU A 100 12.11 -8.45 -11.96
C LEU A 100 12.77 -9.13 -10.76
N LEU A 101 12.91 -8.43 -9.64
CA LEU A 101 13.43 -9.02 -8.38
C LEU A 101 12.51 -10.10 -7.84
N GLY A 102 11.19 -9.90 -7.90
CA GLY A 102 10.21 -10.92 -7.57
C GLY A 102 10.29 -12.15 -8.47
N ALA A 103 10.43 -11.94 -9.79
CA ALA A 103 10.58 -13.04 -10.75
C ALA A 103 11.88 -13.82 -10.57
N LEU A 104 13.00 -13.15 -10.21
CA LEU A 104 14.27 -13.80 -9.87
C LEU A 104 14.11 -14.66 -8.60
N ASP A 105 13.47 -14.16 -7.54
CA ASP A 105 13.23 -14.95 -6.32
C ASP A 105 12.33 -16.16 -6.60
N VAL A 106 11.30 -16.00 -7.45
CA VAL A 106 10.41 -17.10 -7.86
C VAL A 106 11.17 -18.14 -8.71
N ALA A 107 11.96 -17.69 -9.68
CA ALA A 107 12.75 -18.59 -10.54
C ALA A 107 13.74 -19.43 -9.73
N ASP A 108 14.43 -18.84 -8.77
CA ASP A 108 15.38 -19.54 -7.90
C ASP A 108 14.72 -20.60 -7.01
N ARG A 109 13.50 -20.35 -6.52
CA ARG A 109 12.84 -21.21 -5.52
C ARG A 109 11.88 -22.22 -6.11
N HIS A 110 11.21 -21.85 -7.19
CA HIS A 110 10.12 -22.62 -7.79
C HIS A 110 10.42 -23.05 -9.24
N GLY A 111 11.60 -22.64 -9.76
CA GLY A 111 11.98 -22.86 -11.15
C GLY A 111 11.43 -21.81 -12.10
N GLY A 112 12.11 -21.63 -13.23
CA GLY A 112 11.75 -20.61 -14.24
C GLY A 112 10.38 -20.84 -14.91
N HIS A 113 9.82 -22.06 -14.80
CA HIS A 113 8.49 -22.42 -15.30
C HIS A 113 7.35 -21.92 -14.39
N ALA A 114 7.63 -21.55 -13.13
CA ALA A 114 6.61 -21.04 -12.24
C ALA A 114 5.96 -19.76 -12.81
N ILE A 115 4.63 -19.68 -12.67
CA ILE A 115 3.83 -18.57 -13.18
C ILE A 115 3.71 -17.50 -12.11
N VAL A 116 4.23 -16.30 -12.40
CA VAL A 116 4.09 -15.13 -11.55
C VAL A 116 2.81 -14.38 -11.95
N VAL A 117 1.94 -14.11 -10.99
CA VAL A 117 0.77 -13.23 -11.15
C VAL A 117 1.00 -11.95 -10.38
N VAL A 118 1.20 -10.84 -11.08
CA VAL A 118 1.49 -9.52 -10.51
C VAL A 118 0.20 -8.80 -10.20
N LEU A 119 0.03 -8.37 -8.94
CA LEU A 119 -1.17 -7.75 -8.41
C LEU A 119 -0.84 -6.43 -7.72
N PRO A 120 -1.28 -5.27 -8.24
CA PRO A 120 -1.24 -4.02 -7.47
C PRO A 120 -2.07 -4.13 -6.20
N ALA A 121 -1.52 -3.65 -5.08
CA ALA A 121 -2.15 -3.76 -3.76
C ALA A 121 -3.32 -2.79 -3.53
N ASP A 122 -3.58 -1.90 -4.47
CA ASP A 122 -4.44 -0.73 -4.31
C ASP A 122 -5.64 -0.70 -5.27
N HIS A 123 -5.93 -1.81 -5.94
CA HIS A 123 -7.11 -1.96 -6.80
C HIS A 123 -8.28 -2.61 -6.06
N LEU A 124 -9.47 -2.13 -6.35
CA LEU A 124 -10.72 -2.73 -5.90
C LEU A 124 -11.25 -3.68 -6.96
N ILE A 125 -11.49 -4.92 -6.56
CA ILE A 125 -12.13 -5.98 -7.34
C ILE A 125 -12.98 -6.78 -6.35
N ALA A 126 -14.30 -6.79 -6.50
CA ALA A 126 -15.20 -7.49 -5.60
C ALA A 126 -15.53 -8.92 -6.09
N ASP A 127 -15.60 -9.15 -7.41
CA ASP A 127 -15.83 -10.48 -8.00
C ASP A 127 -14.53 -11.31 -7.98
N VAL A 128 -14.25 -11.95 -6.84
CA VAL A 128 -13.07 -12.82 -6.66
C VAL A 128 -13.10 -14.04 -7.58
N ASP A 129 -14.29 -14.61 -7.83
CA ASP A 129 -14.43 -15.77 -8.72
C ASP A 129 -14.19 -15.41 -10.19
N GLY A 130 -14.71 -14.29 -10.65
CA GLY A 130 -14.44 -13.75 -11.99
C GLY A 130 -12.97 -13.41 -12.19
N PHE A 131 -12.35 -12.84 -11.15
CA PHE A 131 -10.92 -12.60 -11.11
C PHE A 131 -10.12 -13.91 -11.24
N ALA A 132 -10.43 -14.92 -10.43
CA ALA A 132 -9.75 -16.22 -10.47
C ALA A 132 -9.88 -16.89 -11.84
N ARG A 133 -11.08 -16.87 -12.45
CA ARG A 133 -11.27 -17.39 -13.82
C ARG A 133 -10.40 -16.67 -14.85
N SER A 134 -10.29 -15.34 -14.76
CA SER A 134 -9.45 -14.56 -15.67
C SER A 134 -7.97 -14.85 -15.47
N VAL A 135 -7.52 -14.98 -14.21
CA VAL A 135 -6.13 -15.34 -13.88
C VAL A 135 -5.79 -16.74 -14.40
N HIS A 136 -6.68 -17.72 -14.25
CA HIS A 136 -6.43 -19.07 -14.80
C HIS A 136 -6.35 -19.09 -16.33
N ALA A 137 -7.16 -18.27 -17.02
CA ALA A 137 -7.04 -18.11 -18.48
C ALA A 137 -5.69 -17.47 -18.87
N GLY A 138 -5.25 -16.45 -18.12
CA GLY A 138 -3.92 -15.84 -18.29
C GLY A 138 -2.78 -16.80 -18.00
N ALA A 139 -2.90 -17.62 -16.95
CA ALA A 139 -1.90 -18.62 -16.60
C ALA A 139 -1.75 -19.70 -17.66
N ALA A 140 -2.84 -20.11 -18.31
CA ALA A 140 -2.79 -21.04 -19.42
C ALA A 140 -2.00 -20.49 -20.64
N LEU A 141 -2.17 -19.19 -20.96
CA LEU A 141 -1.35 -18.52 -21.98
C LEU A 141 0.10 -18.31 -21.51
N ALA A 142 0.31 -17.96 -20.25
CA ALA A 142 1.65 -17.81 -19.68
C ALA A 142 2.43 -19.14 -19.71
N ALA A 143 1.76 -20.29 -19.57
CA ALA A 143 2.36 -21.62 -19.74
C ALA A 143 2.83 -21.90 -21.17
N GLU A 144 2.42 -21.07 -22.13
CA GLU A 144 2.91 -21.06 -23.53
C GLU A 144 3.92 -19.92 -23.77
N ASP A 145 4.53 -19.36 -22.73
CA ASP A 145 5.51 -18.26 -22.74
C ASP A 145 4.96 -16.91 -23.26
N TRP A 146 3.63 -16.68 -23.17
CA TRP A 146 3.06 -15.36 -23.39
C TRP A 146 3.27 -14.47 -22.16
N LEU A 147 3.62 -13.20 -22.39
CA LEU A 147 3.53 -12.14 -21.38
C LEU A 147 2.10 -11.59 -21.41
N VAL A 148 1.32 -11.92 -20.41
CA VAL A 148 -0.11 -11.64 -20.37
C VAL A 148 -0.39 -10.40 -19.52
N ALA A 149 -1.14 -9.44 -20.08
CA ALA A 149 -1.78 -8.35 -19.37
C ALA A 149 -3.28 -8.64 -19.18
N PHE A 150 -3.91 -8.06 -18.17
CA PHE A 150 -5.36 -8.10 -18.00
C PHE A 150 -5.95 -6.77 -18.46
N GLY A 151 -6.94 -6.85 -19.36
CA GLY A 151 -7.55 -5.68 -19.97
C GLY A 151 -9.00 -5.49 -19.55
N VAL A 152 -9.35 -4.30 -19.11
CA VAL A 152 -10.72 -3.95 -18.68
C VAL A 152 -11.44 -3.24 -19.84
N PRO A 153 -12.68 -3.65 -20.20
CA PRO A 153 -13.46 -2.92 -21.19
C PRO A 153 -13.66 -1.46 -20.76
N PRO A 154 -13.32 -0.47 -21.61
CA PRO A 154 -13.48 0.94 -21.26
C PRO A 154 -14.96 1.33 -21.31
N ASP A 155 -15.42 2.10 -20.33
CA ASP A 155 -16.75 2.70 -20.25
C ASP A 155 -16.73 4.23 -20.45
N ARG A 156 -15.55 4.84 -20.42
CA ARG A 156 -15.31 6.28 -20.56
C ARG A 156 -13.91 6.57 -21.13
N PRO A 157 -13.65 7.79 -21.63
CA PRO A 157 -12.34 8.14 -22.19
C PRO A 157 -11.37 8.58 -21.07
N GLU A 158 -10.88 7.61 -20.26
CA GLU A 158 -9.98 7.87 -19.13
C GLU A 158 -8.55 8.16 -19.64
N THR A 159 -7.99 9.30 -19.28
CA THR A 159 -6.63 9.70 -19.70
C THR A 159 -5.54 9.30 -18.70
N GLY A 160 -5.94 8.78 -17.54
CA GLY A 160 -5.03 8.32 -16.50
C GLY A 160 -4.56 6.87 -16.68
N TYR A 161 -5.14 6.12 -17.62
CA TYR A 161 -4.88 4.70 -17.82
C TYR A 161 -4.09 4.41 -19.11
N GLY A 162 -3.43 3.25 -19.13
CA GLY A 162 -2.92 2.65 -20.35
C GLY A 162 -4.04 2.00 -21.17
N TYR A 163 -3.88 1.97 -22.49
CA TYR A 163 -4.80 1.34 -23.43
C TYR A 163 -4.10 0.24 -24.22
N ILE A 164 -4.76 -0.89 -24.36
CA ILE A 164 -4.27 -2.09 -25.06
C ILE A 164 -5.16 -2.35 -26.27
N ARG A 165 -4.63 -2.26 -27.49
CA ARG A 165 -5.32 -2.66 -28.71
C ARG A 165 -5.18 -4.17 -28.90
N ARG A 166 -6.33 -4.83 -29.08
CA ARG A 166 -6.40 -6.25 -29.36
C ARG A 166 -6.11 -6.55 -30.83
N ALA A 167 -5.40 -7.66 -31.08
CA ALA A 167 -5.19 -8.22 -32.42
C ALA A 167 -5.85 -9.62 -32.53
N GLY A 168 -5.14 -10.59 -33.10
CA GLY A 168 -5.63 -11.95 -33.32
C GLY A 168 -6.09 -12.65 -32.02
N ALA A 169 -7.17 -13.43 -32.14
CA ALA A 169 -7.65 -14.23 -31.02
C ALA A 169 -6.67 -15.38 -30.72
N LEU A 170 -6.42 -15.61 -29.45
CA LEU A 170 -5.63 -16.71 -28.91
C LEU A 170 -6.53 -17.75 -28.20
N ALA A 171 -5.94 -18.87 -27.82
CA ALA A 171 -6.59 -19.83 -26.93
C ALA A 171 -7.04 -19.18 -25.62
N HIS A 172 -7.87 -19.88 -24.84
CA HIS A 172 -8.33 -19.47 -23.51
C HIS A 172 -9.04 -18.10 -23.45
N GLY A 173 -9.50 -17.56 -24.59
CA GLY A 173 -10.20 -16.29 -24.68
C GLY A 173 -9.32 -15.05 -24.59
N GLY A 174 -8.01 -15.21 -24.78
CA GLY A 174 -7.06 -14.12 -24.90
C GLY A 174 -6.93 -13.59 -26.33
N PHE A 175 -6.20 -12.50 -26.46
CA PHE A 175 -5.87 -11.86 -27.74
C PHE A 175 -4.41 -11.45 -27.77
N GLU A 176 -3.77 -11.44 -28.93
CA GLU A 176 -2.49 -10.79 -29.10
C GLU A 176 -2.61 -9.28 -28.85
N ILE A 177 -1.56 -8.67 -28.32
CA ILE A 177 -1.47 -7.21 -28.19
C ILE A 177 -0.81 -6.62 -29.42
N GLU A 178 -1.58 -5.86 -30.21
CA GLU A 178 -1.06 -5.10 -31.33
C GLU A 178 -0.31 -3.86 -30.84
N ARG A 179 -0.93 -3.11 -29.93
CA ARG A 179 -0.40 -1.84 -29.45
C ARG A 179 -0.72 -1.62 -27.98
N PHE A 180 0.27 -1.09 -27.27
CA PHE A 180 0.14 -0.60 -25.91
C PHE A 180 0.39 0.92 -25.90
N VAL A 181 -0.48 1.71 -25.27
CA VAL A 181 -0.37 3.18 -25.23
C VAL A 181 -0.66 3.64 -23.81
N GLU A 182 0.34 4.20 -23.16
CA GLU A 182 0.22 4.70 -21.79
C GLU A 182 -0.27 6.15 -21.78
N LYS A 183 -1.35 6.42 -21.04
CA LYS A 183 -1.91 7.76 -20.76
C LYS A 183 -2.08 8.65 -22.01
N PRO A 184 -2.98 8.29 -22.95
CA PRO A 184 -3.25 9.10 -24.12
C PRO A 184 -3.89 10.44 -23.75
N ASP A 185 -3.87 11.40 -24.68
CA ASP A 185 -4.69 12.60 -24.55
C ASP A 185 -6.20 12.30 -24.69
N LEU A 186 -7.04 13.26 -24.32
CA LEU A 186 -8.50 13.07 -24.29
C LEU A 186 -9.07 12.72 -25.68
N ALA A 187 -8.60 13.36 -26.75
CA ALA A 187 -9.11 13.12 -28.11
C ALA A 187 -8.76 11.69 -28.54
N THR A 188 -7.55 11.23 -28.25
CA THR A 188 -7.10 9.86 -28.50
C THR A 188 -7.88 8.86 -27.66
N ALA A 189 -8.12 9.12 -26.38
CA ALA A 189 -8.91 8.26 -25.51
C ALA A 189 -10.37 8.13 -26.00
N GLN A 190 -10.98 9.22 -26.47
CA GLN A 190 -12.32 9.22 -27.07
C GLN A 190 -12.36 8.36 -28.34
N ALA A 191 -11.34 8.46 -29.20
CA ALA A 191 -11.24 7.65 -30.42
C ALA A 191 -11.09 6.15 -30.08
N TYR A 192 -10.30 5.81 -29.06
CA TYR A 192 -10.13 4.43 -28.61
C TYR A 192 -11.43 3.84 -28.05
N LEU A 193 -12.16 4.61 -27.23
CA LEU A 193 -13.47 4.20 -26.72
C LEU A 193 -14.46 3.94 -27.87
N ALA A 194 -14.54 4.87 -28.82
CA ALA A 194 -15.47 4.77 -29.96
C ALA A 194 -15.15 3.58 -30.90
N SER A 195 -13.90 3.17 -31.01
CA SER A 195 -13.50 2.04 -31.87
C SER A 195 -13.94 0.69 -31.33
N GLY A 196 -14.10 0.53 -30.02
CA GLY A 196 -14.40 -0.75 -29.35
C GLY A 196 -13.27 -1.79 -29.41
N GLU A 197 -12.08 -1.42 -29.94
CA GLU A 197 -10.95 -2.33 -30.13
C GLU A 197 -9.96 -2.32 -28.96
N TYR A 198 -10.09 -1.36 -28.05
CA TYR A 198 -9.17 -1.16 -26.95
C TYR A 198 -9.73 -1.64 -25.61
N LEU A 199 -8.82 -2.05 -24.74
CA LEU A 199 -9.07 -2.32 -23.33
C LEU A 199 -8.18 -1.41 -22.50
N TRP A 200 -8.61 -1.04 -21.29
CA TRP A 200 -7.72 -0.41 -20.32
C TRP A 200 -6.72 -1.43 -19.78
N ASN A 201 -5.48 -1.04 -19.60
CA ASN A 201 -4.50 -1.83 -18.87
C ASN A 201 -4.85 -1.82 -17.37
N ALA A 202 -5.18 -2.97 -16.81
CA ALA A 202 -5.44 -3.11 -15.38
C ALA A 202 -4.16 -3.05 -14.52
N GLY A 203 -2.96 -2.95 -15.10
CA GLY A 203 -1.71 -2.98 -14.35
C GLY A 203 -1.42 -4.33 -13.66
N MET A 204 -2.18 -5.36 -14.00
CA MET A 204 -1.97 -6.74 -13.57
C MET A 204 -1.36 -7.56 -14.70
N PHE A 205 -0.43 -8.45 -14.37
CA PHE A 205 0.28 -9.26 -15.36
C PHE A 205 0.38 -10.71 -14.92
N CYS A 206 0.59 -11.60 -15.90
CA CYS A 206 0.77 -13.02 -15.67
C CYS A 206 1.77 -13.58 -16.68
N PHE A 207 2.81 -14.25 -16.20
CA PHE A 207 3.87 -14.81 -17.06
C PHE A 207 4.68 -15.88 -16.31
N ARG A 208 5.32 -16.79 -17.06
CA ARG A 208 6.41 -17.59 -16.48
C ARG A 208 7.55 -16.68 -16.04
N ALA A 209 8.16 -16.96 -14.90
CA ALA A 209 9.30 -16.20 -14.40
C ALA A 209 10.42 -16.11 -15.45
N GLN A 210 10.78 -17.23 -16.10
CA GLN A 210 11.82 -17.23 -17.12
C GLN A 210 11.43 -16.44 -18.38
N ALA A 211 10.18 -16.55 -18.85
CA ALA A 211 9.73 -15.82 -20.05
C ALA A 211 9.82 -14.29 -19.85
N LEU A 212 9.50 -13.79 -18.65
CA LEU A 212 9.71 -12.39 -18.31
C LEU A 212 11.19 -12.01 -18.30
N LEU A 213 12.05 -12.84 -17.68
CA LEU A 213 13.48 -12.55 -17.59
C LEU A 213 14.15 -12.55 -18.98
N ASP A 214 13.74 -13.45 -19.86
CA ASP A 214 14.21 -13.51 -21.24
C ASP A 214 13.74 -12.28 -22.07
N ALA A 215 12.49 -11.88 -21.90
CA ALA A 215 11.97 -10.67 -22.51
C ALA A 215 12.68 -9.40 -22.00
N ALA A 216 12.96 -9.32 -20.69
CA ALA A 216 13.69 -8.21 -20.09
C ALA A 216 15.15 -8.15 -20.58
N ALA A 217 15.80 -9.29 -20.79
CA ALA A 217 17.17 -9.36 -21.35
C ALA A 217 17.25 -8.73 -22.75
N LEU A 218 16.17 -8.78 -23.52
CA LEU A 218 16.09 -8.18 -24.87
C LEU A 218 15.63 -6.72 -24.83
N ALA A 219 14.64 -6.40 -23.95
CA ALA A 219 13.97 -5.11 -23.96
C ALA A 219 14.65 -4.05 -23.08
N CYS A 220 15.26 -4.46 -21.96
CA CYS A 220 15.87 -3.57 -20.96
C CYS A 220 17.06 -4.26 -20.22
N PRO A 221 18.11 -4.68 -20.95
CA PRO A 221 19.22 -5.45 -20.39
C PRO A 221 19.88 -4.76 -19.19
N GLU A 222 20.02 -3.45 -19.21
CA GLU A 222 20.62 -2.68 -18.12
C GLU A 222 19.81 -2.76 -16.81
N VAL A 223 18.48 -2.81 -16.91
CA VAL A 223 17.61 -2.93 -15.73
C VAL A 223 17.70 -4.35 -15.17
N LEU A 224 17.69 -5.36 -16.06
CA LEU A 224 17.80 -6.76 -15.64
C LEU A 224 19.16 -7.07 -15.02
N GLU A 225 20.26 -6.60 -15.60
CA GLU A 225 21.62 -6.80 -15.06
C GLU A 225 21.76 -6.18 -13.67
N ALA A 226 21.29 -4.94 -13.49
CA ALA A 226 21.30 -4.28 -12.19
C ALA A 226 20.40 -5.02 -11.17
N ALA A 227 19.22 -5.52 -11.58
CA ALA A 227 18.36 -6.32 -10.73
C ALA A 227 19.01 -7.67 -10.33
N ARG A 228 19.70 -8.35 -11.28
CA ARG A 228 20.47 -9.57 -10.99
C ARG A 228 21.60 -9.30 -10.00
N ALA A 229 22.36 -8.22 -10.16
CA ALA A 229 23.41 -7.83 -9.23
C ALA A 229 22.85 -7.59 -7.82
N CYS A 230 21.75 -6.84 -7.71
CA CYS A 230 21.06 -6.61 -6.43
C CYS A 230 20.57 -7.92 -5.81
N HIS A 231 20.00 -8.80 -6.62
CA HIS A 231 19.53 -10.10 -6.17
C HIS A 231 20.65 -11.00 -5.64
N LEU A 232 21.84 -10.96 -6.25
CA LEU A 232 23.03 -11.71 -5.80
C LEU A 232 23.63 -11.12 -4.51
N ASP A 233 23.66 -9.80 -4.37
CA ASP A 233 24.19 -9.11 -3.19
C ASP A 233 23.30 -9.25 -1.95
N THR A 234 22.05 -9.70 -2.12
CA THR A 234 21.05 -9.75 -1.06
C THR A 234 20.98 -11.14 -0.42
N PRO A 235 21.14 -11.31 0.92
CA PRO A 235 20.87 -12.55 1.63
C PRO A 235 19.40 -12.96 1.52
N ARG A 236 19.11 -14.24 1.15
CA ARG A 236 17.74 -14.65 0.74
C ARG A 236 17.14 -15.81 1.52
N ASP A 237 17.78 -16.27 2.59
CA ASP A 237 17.36 -17.46 3.34
C ASP A 237 16.15 -17.23 4.23
N ALA A 238 15.81 -15.96 4.51
CA ALA A 238 14.69 -15.58 5.35
C ALA A 238 13.38 -15.38 4.54
N ARG A 239 12.24 -15.40 5.24
CA ARG A 239 10.93 -15.02 4.67
C ARG A 239 10.80 -13.51 4.43
N VAL A 240 11.57 -12.72 5.13
CA VAL A 240 11.67 -11.27 4.97
C VAL A 240 13.04 -10.97 4.41
N ILE A 241 13.07 -10.47 3.19
CA ILE A 241 14.29 -10.13 2.48
C ILE A 241 14.33 -8.61 2.36
N GLU A 242 15.37 -7.99 2.88
CA GLU A 242 15.65 -6.58 2.64
C GLU A 242 16.74 -6.49 1.57
N PHE A 243 16.42 -5.85 0.45
CA PHE A 243 17.39 -5.68 -0.64
C PHE A 243 18.56 -4.81 -0.21
N ALA A 244 19.76 -5.18 -0.68
CA ALA A 244 20.98 -4.42 -0.42
C ALA A 244 20.87 -3.00 -0.97
N GLY A 245 21.00 -2.00 -0.09
CA GLY A 245 20.59 -0.63 -0.38
C GLY A 245 21.33 0.02 -1.56
N ASP A 246 22.62 -0.23 -1.73
CA ASP A 246 23.42 0.41 -2.79
C ASP A 246 23.17 -0.22 -4.15
N SER A 247 23.18 -1.55 -4.24
CA SER A 247 22.87 -2.27 -5.48
C SER A 247 21.41 -2.07 -5.90
N PHE A 248 20.45 -1.96 -4.94
CA PHE A 248 19.07 -1.63 -5.27
C PHE A 248 18.93 -0.21 -5.84
N ARG A 249 19.61 0.78 -5.26
CA ARG A 249 19.58 2.16 -5.76
C ARG A 249 20.22 2.33 -7.14
N ALA A 250 21.08 1.41 -7.54
CA ALA A 250 21.68 1.39 -8.87
C ALA A 250 20.71 0.93 -9.98
N ILE A 251 19.59 0.26 -9.63
CA ILE A 251 18.62 -0.18 -10.62
C ILE A 251 17.89 1.04 -11.20
N PRO A 252 17.82 1.20 -12.54
CA PRO A 252 17.08 2.31 -13.17
C PRO A 252 15.60 2.33 -12.78
N GLU A 253 15.05 3.53 -12.53
CA GLU A 253 13.65 3.74 -12.23
C GLU A 253 12.81 3.74 -13.50
N ILE A 254 12.02 2.67 -13.70
CA ILE A 254 11.15 2.53 -14.88
C ILE A 254 9.96 1.60 -14.55
N SER A 255 8.79 1.83 -15.18
CA SER A 255 7.68 0.90 -15.08
C SER A 255 7.88 -0.33 -15.96
N ILE A 256 7.26 -1.45 -15.56
CA ILE A 256 7.28 -2.69 -16.38
C ILE A 256 6.61 -2.49 -17.73
N ASP A 257 5.62 -1.60 -17.80
CA ASP A 257 4.93 -1.26 -19.03
C ASP A 257 5.92 -0.75 -20.08
N TYR A 258 6.69 0.29 -19.74
CA TYR A 258 7.69 0.88 -20.64
C TYR A 258 8.92 -0.01 -20.82
N ALA A 259 9.36 -0.70 -19.75
CA ALA A 259 10.57 -1.49 -19.83
C ALA A 259 10.40 -2.74 -20.68
N VAL A 260 9.28 -3.45 -20.55
CA VAL A 260 9.06 -4.76 -21.16
C VAL A 260 7.78 -4.81 -21.98
N MET A 261 6.60 -4.43 -21.40
CA MET A 261 5.31 -4.72 -22.03
C MET A 261 5.06 -3.99 -23.35
N GLU A 262 5.60 -2.81 -23.55
CA GLU A 262 5.52 -2.10 -24.82
C GLU A 262 6.45 -2.68 -25.90
N ARG A 263 7.52 -3.38 -25.53
CA ARG A 263 8.64 -3.78 -26.40
C ARG A 263 8.70 -5.27 -26.70
N ALA A 264 8.19 -6.11 -25.81
CA ALA A 264 8.26 -7.56 -25.97
C ALA A 264 7.44 -8.04 -27.17
N HIS A 265 7.90 -9.10 -27.83
CA HIS A 265 7.26 -9.62 -29.05
C HIS A 265 6.05 -10.51 -28.75
N ARG A 266 6.11 -11.33 -27.69
CA ARG A 266 5.09 -12.34 -27.37
C ARG A 266 4.20 -11.84 -26.23
N ARG A 267 3.27 -10.92 -26.56
CA ARG A 267 2.37 -10.25 -25.61
C ARG A 267 0.93 -10.64 -25.87
N ALA A 268 0.19 -10.95 -24.81
CA ALA A 268 -1.23 -11.25 -24.87
C ALA A 268 -2.02 -10.39 -23.87
N VAL A 269 -3.30 -10.18 -24.15
CA VAL A 269 -4.26 -9.60 -23.21
C VAL A 269 -5.43 -10.56 -23.00
N VAL A 270 -5.79 -10.75 -21.72
CA VAL A 270 -7.01 -11.45 -21.33
C VAL A 270 -8.01 -10.41 -20.88
N PRO A 271 -9.20 -10.31 -21.53
CA PRO A 271 -10.26 -9.43 -21.08
C PRO A 271 -10.73 -9.78 -19.66
N ALA A 272 -10.79 -8.80 -18.76
CA ALA A 272 -11.26 -8.95 -17.41
C ALA A 272 -12.75 -9.37 -17.41
N ARG A 273 -13.07 -10.44 -16.68
CA ARG A 273 -14.45 -10.92 -16.44
C ARG A 273 -14.87 -10.65 -14.99
N PHE A 274 -14.41 -9.52 -14.46
CA PHE A 274 -14.65 -9.07 -13.09
C PHE A 274 -14.78 -7.55 -13.08
N ASP A 275 -15.41 -7.03 -12.06
CA ASP A 275 -15.41 -5.59 -11.76
C ASP A 275 -14.00 -5.12 -11.41
N TRP A 276 -13.65 -3.92 -11.85
CA TRP A 276 -12.34 -3.35 -11.55
C TRP A 276 -12.41 -1.84 -11.40
N ASN A 277 -11.76 -1.34 -10.35
CA ASN A 277 -11.57 0.08 -10.16
C ASN A 277 -10.18 0.33 -9.55
N ASP A 278 -9.44 1.27 -10.14
CA ASP A 278 -8.12 1.63 -9.61
C ASP A 278 -8.20 2.52 -8.36
N ILE A 279 -9.40 2.97 -7.95
CA ILE A 279 -9.61 3.90 -6.83
C ILE A 279 -8.62 5.10 -6.90
N GLY A 280 -8.48 5.69 -8.08
CA GLY A 280 -7.46 6.71 -8.36
C GLY A 280 -7.84 8.12 -7.91
N SER A 281 -9.09 8.37 -7.52
CA SER A 281 -9.61 9.68 -7.13
C SER A 281 -10.79 9.59 -6.17
N TRP A 282 -11.15 10.70 -5.54
CA TRP A 282 -12.34 10.78 -4.69
C TRP A 282 -13.65 10.52 -5.44
N THR A 283 -13.69 10.79 -6.75
CA THR A 283 -14.84 10.41 -7.59
C THR A 283 -14.98 8.88 -7.62
N ALA A 284 -13.90 8.16 -7.87
CA ALA A 284 -13.89 6.70 -7.90
C ALA A 284 -14.24 6.08 -6.53
N VAL A 285 -13.76 6.67 -5.43
CA VAL A 285 -14.16 6.26 -4.07
C VAL A 285 -15.65 6.48 -3.85
N SER A 286 -16.18 7.64 -4.25
CA SER A 286 -17.59 7.98 -4.05
C SER A 286 -18.54 7.01 -4.75
N GLU A 287 -18.17 6.49 -5.92
CA GLU A 287 -18.95 5.52 -6.70
C GLU A 287 -19.18 4.20 -5.96
N GLN A 288 -18.38 3.90 -4.93
CA GLN A 288 -18.55 2.71 -4.10
C GLN A 288 -19.67 2.85 -3.04
N ALA A 289 -20.15 4.07 -2.79
CA ALA A 289 -21.23 4.32 -1.84
C ALA A 289 -22.57 4.47 -2.56
N THR A 290 -23.64 3.96 -1.94
CA THR A 290 -25.02 4.05 -2.50
C THR A 290 -25.50 5.50 -2.43
N PRO A 291 -26.01 6.07 -3.53
CA PRO A 291 -26.57 7.42 -3.52
C PRO A 291 -27.95 7.46 -2.85
N ASP A 292 -28.28 8.58 -2.20
CA ASP A 292 -29.64 8.93 -1.80
C ASP A 292 -30.49 9.43 -3.00
N ALA A 293 -31.75 9.84 -2.75
CA ALA A 293 -32.66 10.32 -3.77
C ALA A 293 -32.20 11.64 -4.46
N ARG A 294 -31.27 12.39 -3.84
CA ARG A 294 -30.67 13.63 -4.38
C ARG A 294 -29.25 13.41 -4.94
N GLY A 295 -28.84 12.13 -5.07
CA GLY A 295 -27.52 11.77 -5.59
C GLY A 295 -26.37 11.95 -4.60
N ASN A 296 -26.65 12.25 -3.34
CA ASN A 296 -25.62 12.37 -2.32
C ASN A 296 -25.16 10.99 -1.84
N ARG A 297 -23.90 10.87 -1.46
CA ARG A 297 -23.30 9.66 -0.90
C ARG A 297 -22.60 10.00 0.40
N VAL A 298 -22.85 9.22 1.45
CA VAL A 298 -22.34 9.48 2.79
C VAL A 298 -21.68 8.24 3.36
N VAL A 299 -20.48 8.40 3.86
CA VAL A 299 -19.75 7.42 4.67
C VAL A 299 -19.39 8.10 5.99
N GLY A 300 -19.87 7.57 7.12
CA GLY A 300 -19.74 8.19 8.44
C GLY A 300 -20.96 9.04 8.82
N GLU A 301 -20.77 10.00 9.76
CA GLU A 301 -21.86 10.81 10.30
C GLU A 301 -22.00 12.14 9.55
N ALA A 302 -23.10 12.33 8.78
CA ALA A 302 -23.35 13.58 8.10
C ALA A 302 -24.84 13.95 8.10
N VAL A 303 -25.12 15.26 8.11
CA VAL A 303 -26.46 15.85 7.94
C VAL A 303 -26.47 16.70 6.67
N LEU A 304 -27.44 16.46 5.80
CA LEU A 304 -27.57 17.10 4.51
C LEU A 304 -28.92 17.87 4.45
N VAL A 305 -28.85 19.17 4.28
CA VAL A 305 -30.02 20.06 4.14
C VAL A 305 -29.86 20.81 2.82
N ASP A 306 -30.78 20.59 1.88
CA ASP A 306 -30.74 21.19 0.54
C ASP A 306 -29.37 21.02 -0.15
N ALA A 307 -28.81 19.81 -0.04
CA ALA A 307 -27.56 19.41 -0.69
C ALA A 307 -27.84 18.37 -1.79
N ASP A 308 -27.16 18.51 -2.94
CA ASP A 308 -27.36 17.68 -4.12
C ASP A 308 -26.00 17.18 -4.66
N GLY A 309 -25.94 15.89 -5.04
CA GLY A 309 -24.79 15.33 -5.72
C GLY A 309 -23.49 15.36 -4.90
N CYS A 310 -23.54 15.54 -3.59
CA CYS A 310 -22.37 15.62 -2.74
C CYS A 310 -21.87 14.24 -2.29
N PHE A 311 -20.55 14.14 -2.07
CA PHE A 311 -19.94 13.00 -1.39
C PHE A 311 -19.35 13.46 -0.06
N VAL A 312 -19.69 12.78 1.02
CA VAL A 312 -19.13 13.04 2.36
C VAL A 312 -18.50 11.75 2.88
N GLN A 313 -17.24 11.85 3.29
CA GLN A 313 -16.59 10.83 4.11
C GLN A 313 -16.12 11.50 5.41
N ALA A 314 -16.72 11.11 6.54
CA ALA A 314 -16.44 11.65 7.86
C ALA A 314 -15.95 10.52 8.79
N GLU A 315 -14.73 10.65 9.30
CA GLU A 315 -14.13 9.66 10.20
C GLU A 315 -14.39 9.96 11.68
N THR A 316 -14.31 11.23 12.06
CA THR A 316 -14.29 11.58 13.49
C THR A 316 -15.28 12.67 13.88
N ARG A 317 -15.65 13.57 12.97
CA ARG A 317 -16.53 14.72 13.24
C ARG A 317 -17.84 14.57 12.49
N ALA A 318 -18.94 15.01 13.12
CA ALA A 318 -20.18 15.21 12.39
C ALA A 318 -20.01 16.30 11.33
N VAL A 319 -20.41 16.00 10.09
CA VAL A 319 -20.34 16.94 8.95
C VAL A 319 -21.75 17.39 8.59
N ALA A 320 -21.98 18.69 8.47
CA ALA A 320 -23.25 19.24 8.01
C ALA A 320 -23.05 20.01 6.70
N LEU A 321 -23.84 19.67 5.66
CA LEU A 321 -23.89 20.39 4.39
C LEU A 321 -25.26 21.07 4.25
N VAL A 322 -25.26 22.38 3.96
CA VAL A 322 -26.49 23.15 3.83
C VAL A 322 -26.43 24.02 2.57
N GLY A 323 -27.38 23.78 1.64
CA GLY A 323 -27.56 24.60 0.44
C GLY A 323 -26.38 24.53 -0.54
N VAL A 324 -25.74 23.35 -0.68
CA VAL A 324 -24.55 23.16 -1.54
C VAL A 324 -24.72 21.97 -2.50
N SER A 325 -23.97 21.98 -3.60
CA SER A 325 -24.04 20.91 -4.61
C SER A 325 -22.66 20.51 -5.10
N ASP A 326 -22.56 19.26 -5.56
CA ASP A 326 -21.41 18.71 -6.28
C ASP A 326 -20.07 18.82 -5.52
N LEU A 327 -20.10 18.72 -4.21
CA LEU A 327 -18.92 18.75 -3.36
C LEU A 327 -18.46 17.34 -2.96
N ALA A 328 -17.15 17.16 -2.90
CA ALA A 328 -16.49 16.08 -2.16
C ALA A 328 -15.92 16.67 -0.85
N VAL A 329 -16.43 16.19 0.28
CA VAL A 329 -16.04 16.62 1.63
C VAL A 329 -15.47 15.42 2.36
N ILE A 330 -14.16 15.41 2.60
CA ILE A 330 -13.46 14.31 3.24
C ILE A 330 -12.79 14.80 4.51
N GLU A 331 -13.25 14.30 5.62
CA GLU A 331 -12.80 14.67 6.96
C GLU A 331 -12.01 13.51 7.59
N THR A 332 -10.87 13.85 8.16
CA THR A 332 -10.05 13.01 9.03
C THR A 332 -9.76 13.76 10.32
N ALA A 333 -9.24 13.07 11.34
CA ALA A 333 -8.99 13.68 12.64
C ALA A 333 -8.14 14.98 12.60
N ASP A 334 -7.26 15.12 11.59
CA ASP A 334 -6.28 16.23 11.48
C ASP A 334 -6.41 17.07 10.21
N ALA A 335 -7.30 16.70 9.29
CA ALA A 335 -7.43 17.42 8.03
C ALA A 335 -8.84 17.36 7.44
N LEU A 336 -9.20 18.37 6.67
CA LEU A 336 -10.45 18.47 5.93
C LEU A 336 -10.17 18.86 4.48
N LEU A 337 -10.65 18.05 3.54
CA LEU A 337 -10.69 18.40 2.12
C LEU A 337 -12.12 18.80 1.75
N VAL A 338 -12.25 19.94 1.09
CA VAL A 338 -13.48 20.34 0.38
C VAL A 338 -13.10 20.65 -1.06
N ALA A 339 -13.67 19.91 -2.01
CA ALA A 339 -13.40 20.07 -3.42
C ALA A 339 -14.69 19.92 -4.24
N HIS A 340 -14.76 20.55 -5.41
CA HIS A 340 -15.77 20.22 -6.40
C HIS A 340 -15.48 18.82 -6.95
N ARG A 341 -16.49 17.97 -7.15
CA ARG A 341 -16.32 16.57 -7.60
C ARG A 341 -15.52 16.45 -8.90
N ASP A 342 -15.75 17.35 -9.86
CA ASP A 342 -15.05 17.37 -11.14
C ASP A 342 -13.58 17.78 -11.03
N ARG A 343 -13.17 18.28 -9.86
CA ARG A 343 -11.80 18.73 -9.58
C ARG A 343 -11.03 17.77 -8.67
N ALA A 344 -11.51 16.56 -8.48
CA ALA A 344 -10.87 15.55 -7.61
C ALA A 344 -9.41 15.23 -8.02
N GLN A 345 -9.05 15.36 -9.29
CA GLN A 345 -7.68 15.19 -9.77
C GLN A 345 -6.72 16.29 -9.28
N ASP A 346 -7.24 17.51 -9.00
CA ASP A 346 -6.45 18.65 -8.54
C ASP A 346 -6.04 18.58 -7.07
N VAL A 347 -6.55 17.61 -6.30
CA VAL A 347 -6.16 17.39 -4.90
C VAL A 347 -4.63 17.22 -4.77
N LYS A 348 -3.97 16.65 -5.77
CA LYS A 348 -2.50 16.56 -5.82
C LYS A 348 -1.83 17.95 -5.64
N ARG A 349 -2.36 19.01 -6.24
CA ARG A 349 -1.83 20.37 -6.14
C ARG A 349 -1.95 20.95 -4.72
N ALA A 350 -3.05 20.62 -4.02
CA ALA A 350 -3.21 21.01 -2.61
C ALA A 350 -2.17 20.31 -1.73
N VAL A 351 -1.93 19.02 -1.97
CA VAL A 351 -0.88 18.26 -1.26
C VAL A 351 0.51 18.82 -1.52
N GLU A 352 0.83 19.18 -2.76
CA GLU A 352 2.11 19.83 -3.12
C GLU A 352 2.30 21.16 -2.38
N ALA A 353 1.24 21.97 -2.29
CA ALA A 353 1.27 23.24 -1.53
C ALA A 353 1.44 23.01 -0.02
N LEU A 354 0.83 21.97 0.55
CA LEU A 354 1.02 21.60 1.95
C LEU A 354 2.43 21.09 2.21
N ARG A 355 3.00 20.27 1.31
CA ARG A 355 4.40 19.80 1.37
C ARG A 355 5.40 20.96 1.34
N ALA A 356 5.17 21.96 0.48
CA ALA A 356 6.01 23.15 0.44
C ALA A 356 6.03 23.93 1.77
N LYS A 357 4.98 23.76 2.59
CA LYS A 357 4.89 24.31 3.96
C LYS A 357 5.36 23.33 5.04
N ALA A 358 5.89 22.16 4.67
CA ALA A 358 6.23 21.08 5.58
C ALA A 358 5.08 20.68 6.53
N HIS A 359 3.82 20.73 6.04
CA HIS A 359 2.65 20.44 6.88
C HIS A 359 2.59 18.92 7.20
N PRO A 360 2.48 18.53 8.50
CA PRO A 360 2.58 17.14 8.93
C PRO A 360 1.51 16.23 8.32
N SER A 361 0.34 16.75 7.98
CA SER A 361 -0.74 16.00 7.35
C SER A 361 -0.39 15.44 5.95
N THR A 362 0.74 15.77 5.37
CA THR A 362 1.23 15.13 4.14
C THR A 362 2.04 13.88 4.41
N GLU A 363 2.54 13.72 5.62
CA GLU A 363 3.44 12.65 6.03
C GLU A 363 2.71 11.54 6.79
N HIS A 364 1.97 11.88 7.85
CA HIS A 364 1.32 10.92 8.73
C HIS A 364 -0.01 11.44 9.26
N HIS A 365 -0.85 10.51 9.73
CA HIS A 365 -2.05 10.79 10.52
C HIS A 365 -1.67 11.09 11.98
N LEU A 366 -2.66 11.56 12.79
CA LEU A 366 -2.47 11.65 14.24
C LEU A 366 -2.13 10.29 14.86
N THR A 367 -2.69 9.20 14.33
CA THR A 367 -2.30 7.84 14.71
C THR A 367 -1.20 7.33 13.79
N VAL A 368 -0.07 6.97 14.37
CA VAL A 368 1.11 6.44 13.68
C VAL A 368 1.36 5.00 14.11
N PHE A 369 1.41 4.10 13.15
CA PHE A 369 1.71 2.69 13.39
C PHE A 369 3.21 2.45 13.49
N ARG A 370 3.58 1.57 14.43
CA ARG A 370 4.97 1.17 14.71
C ARG A 370 5.04 -0.35 14.84
N PRO A 371 6.23 -0.96 14.77
CA PRO A 371 6.37 -2.41 14.92
C PRO A 371 5.78 -2.98 16.21
N TRP A 372 5.79 -2.20 17.29
CA TRP A 372 5.30 -2.56 18.60
C TRP A 372 3.81 -2.24 18.85
N GLY A 373 3.15 -1.55 17.92
CA GLY A 373 1.76 -1.13 18.04
C GLY A 373 1.49 0.21 17.38
N SER A 374 0.99 1.20 18.12
CA SER A 374 0.71 2.54 17.58
C SER A 374 0.78 3.61 18.66
N TYR A 375 0.90 4.85 18.22
CA TYR A 375 0.59 6.00 19.08
C TYR A 375 -0.34 6.97 18.35
N THR A 376 -1.19 7.65 19.11
CA THR A 376 -2.06 8.73 18.63
C THR A 376 -1.66 10.01 19.32
N VAL A 377 -1.34 11.05 18.54
CA VAL A 377 -1.10 12.40 19.08
C VAL A 377 -2.45 12.98 19.48
N LEU A 378 -2.59 13.31 20.76
CA LEU A 378 -3.79 13.91 21.33
C LEU A 378 -3.66 15.42 21.42
N GLU A 379 -2.44 15.92 21.69
CA GLU A 379 -2.10 17.33 21.74
C GLU A 379 -0.66 17.52 21.25
N ASP A 380 -0.40 18.62 20.54
CA ASP A 380 0.92 19.02 20.05
C ASP A 380 1.07 20.54 20.20
N ALA A 381 1.59 20.95 21.37
CA ALA A 381 1.83 22.34 21.72
C ALA A 381 3.33 22.65 21.79
N PRO A 382 3.75 23.92 21.81
CA PRO A 382 5.17 24.29 21.81
C PRO A 382 5.97 23.78 23.03
N ASP A 383 5.32 23.55 24.15
CA ASP A 383 5.91 23.17 25.44
C ASP A 383 5.48 21.79 25.94
N CYS A 384 4.53 21.14 25.24
CA CYS A 384 3.96 19.89 25.64
C CYS A 384 3.49 19.09 24.42
N LYS A 385 3.72 17.75 24.44
CA LYS A 385 3.11 16.80 23.50
C LYS A 385 2.49 15.64 24.26
N VAL A 386 1.21 15.35 23.99
CA VAL A 386 0.50 14.23 24.62
C VAL A 386 0.20 13.16 23.58
N LYS A 387 0.57 11.93 23.89
CA LYS A 387 0.32 10.75 23.06
C LYS A 387 -0.44 9.68 23.84
N ARG A 388 -1.33 8.98 23.14
CA ARG A 388 -1.85 7.70 23.60
C ARG A 388 -1.08 6.60 22.88
N LEU A 389 -0.39 5.75 23.63
CA LEU A 389 0.30 4.59 23.11
C LEU A 389 -0.58 3.35 23.24
N THR A 390 -0.56 2.50 22.23
CA THR A 390 -1.13 1.15 22.26
C THR A 390 -0.01 0.17 21.93
N VAL A 391 0.40 -0.63 22.90
CA VAL A 391 1.49 -1.60 22.76
C VAL A 391 0.90 -3.00 22.73
N LYS A 392 1.13 -3.73 21.63
CA LYS A 392 0.62 -5.10 21.44
C LYS A 392 1.20 -6.08 22.44
N PRO A 393 0.53 -7.20 22.74
CA PRO A 393 1.04 -8.25 23.61
C PRO A 393 2.46 -8.70 23.26
N GLY A 394 3.31 -8.80 24.28
CA GLY A 394 4.70 -9.21 24.13
C GLY A 394 5.61 -8.25 23.37
N GLN A 395 5.12 -7.06 23.01
CA GLN A 395 5.93 -6.08 22.26
C GLN A 395 6.64 -5.11 23.22
N VAL A 396 7.77 -4.58 22.72
CA VAL A 396 8.67 -3.73 23.49
C VAL A 396 9.12 -2.53 22.66
N LEU A 397 9.18 -1.35 23.26
CA LEU A 397 9.79 -0.18 22.62
C LEU A 397 11.32 -0.27 22.71
N SER A 398 12.02 0.53 21.89
CA SER A 398 13.49 0.64 21.97
C SER A 398 13.96 1.06 23.38
N LEU A 399 15.13 0.59 23.78
CA LEU A 399 15.86 1.20 24.90
C LEU A 399 16.42 2.53 24.40
N GLN A 400 15.97 3.64 24.98
CA GLN A 400 16.18 4.98 24.43
C GLN A 400 16.31 6.05 25.49
N TYR A 401 16.77 7.23 25.10
CA TYR A 401 16.73 8.46 25.91
C TYR A 401 16.53 9.68 25.01
N HIS A 402 16.20 10.83 25.62
CA HIS A 402 15.95 12.10 24.95
C HIS A 402 16.77 13.21 25.56
N HIS A 403 17.28 14.12 24.72
CA HIS A 403 18.10 15.26 25.18
C HIS A 403 17.26 16.46 25.57
N ARG A 404 16.06 16.62 25.00
CA ARG A 404 15.32 17.90 25.04
C ARG A 404 13.93 17.80 25.64
N ARG A 405 13.52 16.60 26.11
CA ARG A 405 12.22 16.36 26.76
C ARG A 405 12.31 15.38 27.91
N SER A 406 11.43 15.58 28.87
CA SER A 406 11.09 14.60 29.91
C SER A 406 9.73 13.96 29.57
N GLU A 407 9.42 12.81 30.16
CA GLU A 407 8.17 12.12 29.89
C GLU A 407 7.47 11.70 31.20
N HIS A 408 6.13 11.78 31.19
CA HIS A 408 5.27 11.18 32.19
C HIS A 408 4.44 10.10 31.54
N TRP A 409 4.48 8.90 32.08
CA TRP A 409 3.70 7.77 31.60
C TRP A 409 2.64 7.38 32.60
N THR A 410 1.39 7.18 32.14
CA THR A 410 0.27 6.71 32.97
C THR A 410 -0.43 5.56 32.28
N VAL A 411 -0.51 4.41 32.96
CA VAL A 411 -1.20 3.22 32.43
C VAL A 411 -2.71 3.40 32.52
N VAL A 412 -3.39 3.26 31.38
CA VAL A 412 -4.86 3.35 31.28
C VAL A 412 -5.49 1.96 31.31
N ARG A 413 -4.85 0.98 30.64
CA ARG A 413 -5.31 -0.41 30.58
C ARG A 413 -4.12 -1.35 30.39
N GLY A 414 -4.18 -2.52 30.98
CA GLY A 414 -3.12 -3.53 30.93
C GLY A 414 -2.07 -3.31 32.01
N THR A 415 -0.95 -4.01 31.88
CA THR A 415 0.22 -3.91 32.77
C THR A 415 1.43 -3.51 31.94
N ALA A 416 2.16 -2.50 32.37
CA ALA A 416 3.38 -2.03 31.74
C ALA A 416 4.60 -2.48 32.55
N LYS A 417 5.58 -3.12 31.90
CA LYS A 417 6.91 -3.26 32.45
C LYS A 417 7.74 -2.08 31.95
N VAL A 418 8.20 -1.27 32.91
CA VAL A 418 8.92 -0.02 32.62
C VAL A 418 10.30 -0.09 33.22
N ARG A 419 11.32 0.26 32.41
CA ARG A 419 12.69 0.51 32.88
C ARG A 419 12.97 2.01 32.84
N VAL A 420 13.43 2.58 33.97
CA VAL A 420 13.92 3.96 34.07
C VAL A 420 15.30 3.92 34.73
N GLY A 421 16.34 4.25 33.99
CA GLY A 421 17.73 4.02 34.40
C GLY A 421 17.98 2.53 34.61
N ASP A 422 18.38 2.18 35.82
CA ASP A 422 18.65 0.78 36.25
C ASP A 422 17.47 0.14 37.01
N VAL A 423 16.34 0.86 37.18
CA VAL A 423 15.19 0.38 37.93
C VAL A 423 14.13 -0.15 36.97
N GLU A 424 13.72 -1.41 37.17
CA GLU A 424 12.58 -2.00 36.47
C GLU A 424 11.37 -2.05 37.43
N THR A 425 10.19 -1.64 36.96
CA THR A 425 8.95 -1.59 37.72
C THR A 425 7.79 -2.09 36.85
N LEU A 426 6.87 -2.84 37.48
CA LEU A 426 5.58 -3.15 36.90
C LEU A 426 4.58 -2.08 37.32
N LEU A 427 3.92 -1.49 36.33
CA LEU A 427 2.88 -0.48 36.51
C LEU A 427 1.54 -1.05 36.05
N GLU A 428 0.57 -0.98 36.93
CA GLU A 428 -0.81 -1.38 36.67
C GLU A 428 -1.68 -0.16 36.33
N ARG A 429 -2.94 -0.39 36.01
CA ARG A 429 -3.91 0.67 35.70
C ARG A 429 -3.90 1.76 36.79
N ASN A 430 -3.93 3.04 36.37
CA ASN A 430 -3.82 4.26 37.19
C ASN A 430 -2.46 4.48 37.87
N GLN A 431 -1.46 3.63 37.61
CA GLN A 431 -0.10 3.90 38.04
C GLN A 431 0.70 4.60 36.93
N GLY A 432 1.70 5.34 37.34
CA GLY A 432 2.54 6.08 36.40
C GLY A 432 3.97 6.24 36.87
N THR A 433 4.81 6.75 36.01
CA THR A 433 6.21 7.05 36.26
C THR A 433 6.65 8.34 35.59
N PHE A 434 7.64 8.98 36.17
CA PHE A 434 8.35 10.12 35.55
C PHE A 434 9.69 9.68 35.02
N ILE A 435 10.01 10.11 33.81
CA ILE A 435 11.27 9.87 33.10
C ILE A 435 11.97 11.22 32.91
N PRO A 436 13.03 11.52 33.68
CA PRO A 436 13.78 12.75 33.50
C PRO A 436 14.47 12.80 32.12
N MET A 437 14.71 14.01 31.64
CA MET A 437 15.53 14.27 30.46
C MET A 437 16.90 13.57 30.57
N GLY A 438 17.35 12.93 29.51
CA GLY A 438 18.63 12.20 29.45
C GLY A 438 18.63 10.82 30.09
N VAL A 439 17.57 10.41 30.78
CA VAL A 439 17.52 9.10 31.44
C VAL A 439 17.08 8.00 30.47
N VAL A 440 17.88 6.94 30.42
CA VAL A 440 17.59 5.74 29.60
C VAL A 440 16.34 5.06 30.10
N HIS A 441 15.43 4.72 29.20
CA HIS A 441 14.15 4.10 29.55
C HIS A 441 13.65 3.16 28.45
N ARG A 442 12.73 2.27 28.83
CA ARG A 442 12.06 1.29 27.95
C ARG A 442 10.67 0.97 28.47
N LEU A 443 9.72 0.78 27.56
CA LEU A 443 8.38 0.28 27.81
C LEU A 443 8.20 -1.09 27.16
N GLU A 444 7.65 -2.05 27.92
CA GLU A 444 7.29 -3.40 27.45
C GLU A 444 5.85 -3.73 27.87
N ASN A 445 5.12 -4.41 27.01
CA ASN A 445 3.84 -5.04 27.36
C ASN A 445 4.08 -6.53 27.69
N PRO A 446 4.16 -6.94 28.94
CA PRO A 446 4.34 -8.35 29.31
C PRO A 446 3.03 -9.15 29.29
N GLY A 447 1.89 -8.47 29.08
CA GLY A 447 0.56 -9.06 29.12
C GLY A 447 0.13 -9.75 27.83
N SER A 448 -1.07 -10.32 27.84
CA SER A 448 -1.73 -10.99 26.71
C SER A 448 -2.76 -10.12 25.99
N GLU A 449 -3.00 -8.90 26.47
CA GLU A 449 -3.89 -7.90 25.89
C GLU A 449 -3.10 -6.64 25.53
N ASP A 450 -3.69 -5.77 24.69
CA ASP A 450 -3.10 -4.48 24.37
C ASP A 450 -2.93 -3.61 25.62
N LEU A 451 -1.72 -3.10 25.80
CA LEU A 451 -1.41 -2.09 26.81
C LEU A 451 -1.75 -0.70 26.25
N HIS A 452 -2.57 0.04 26.98
CA HIS A 452 -2.85 1.45 26.68
C HIS A 452 -2.23 2.36 27.72
N LEU A 453 -1.50 3.35 27.27
CA LEU A 453 -0.75 4.29 28.12
C LEU A 453 -0.90 5.71 27.56
N ILE A 454 -1.02 6.69 28.46
CA ILE A 454 -0.88 8.12 28.13
C ILE A 454 0.55 8.53 28.44
N GLU A 455 1.20 9.12 27.43
CA GLU A 455 2.53 9.72 27.49
C GLU A 455 2.37 11.22 27.38
N THR A 456 2.83 11.94 28.38
CA THR A 456 2.94 13.42 28.33
C THR A 456 4.42 13.77 28.25
N GLN A 457 4.83 14.40 27.18
CA GLN A 457 6.17 14.91 26.94
C GLN A 457 6.20 16.40 27.28
N CYS A 458 7.19 16.85 28.06
CA CYS A 458 7.42 18.25 28.40
C CYS A 458 8.86 18.64 28.02
N GLY A 459 9.02 19.74 27.32
CA GLY A 459 10.32 20.22 26.84
C GLY A 459 10.19 21.29 25.79
N ASP A 460 11.25 21.54 25.07
CA ASP A 460 11.32 22.55 24.00
C ASP A 460 11.41 21.94 22.59
N TYR A 461 11.44 20.61 22.48
CA TYR A 461 11.49 19.89 21.21
C TYR A 461 10.99 18.45 21.33
N PHE A 462 10.11 18.00 20.41
CA PHE A 462 9.43 16.70 20.43
C PHE A 462 9.64 15.89 19.14
N GLY A 463 10.64 16.23 18.32
CA GLY A 463 10.97 15.51 17.08
C GLY A 463 11.45 14.08 17.33
N GLU A 464 11.22 13.19 16.36
CA GLU A 464 11.69 11.78 16.41
C GLU A 464 13.23 11.68 16.32
N ASP A 465 13.90 12.70 15.83
CA ASP A 465 15.35 12.82 15.74
C ASP A 465 16.05 13.08 17.10
N ASP A 466 15.26 13.50 18.14
CA ASP A 466 15.74 13.58 19.53
C ASP A 466 15.75 12.20 20.24
N ILE A 467 15.27 11.14 19.56
CA ILE A 467 15.30 9.79 20.12
C ILE A 467 16.65 9.15 19.87
N VAL A 468 17.45 8.98 20.91
CA VAL A 468 18.68 8.16 20.86
C VAL A 468 18.35 6.73 21.26
N ARG A 469 18.41 5.81 20.28
CA ARG A 469 18.12 4.39 20.48
C ARG A 469 19.40 3.64 20.78
N LEU A 470 19.45 2.98 21.93
CA LEU A 470 20.60 2.16 22.37
C LEU A 470 20.42 0.71 21.92
N GLU A 471 19.18 0.18 22.06
CA GLU A 471 18.80 -1.16 21.62
C GLU A 471 17.41 -1.10 20.95
N ASP A 472 17.26 -1.80 19.84
CA ASP A 472 15.99 -1.89 19.11
C ASP A 472 15.85 -3.27 18.45
N VAL A 473 14.88 -4.04 18.89
CA VAL A 473 14.59 -5.40 18.37
C VAL A 473 14.06 -5.40 16.94
N TYR A 474 13.71 -4.23 16.41
CA TYR A 474 13.12 -4.07 15.07
C TYR A 474 14.11 -3.53 14.03
N GLY A 475 15.40 -3.41 14.40
CA GLY A 475 16.45 -2.98 13.48
C GLY A 475 16.42 -1.51 13.05
N ARG A 476 15.81 -0.61 13.87
CA ARG A 476 15.76 0.84 13.59
C ARG A 476 16.96 1.61 14.12
N VAL A 477 17.91 0.96 14.77
CA VAL A 477 19.19 1.56 15.14
C VAL A 477 19.96 1.78 13.86
N ARG A 478 20.19 3.03 13.49
CA ARG A 478 21.17 3.38 12.42
C ARG A 478 22.56 3.28 13.04
N GLY A 479 23.36 2.35 12.54
CA GLY A 479 24.79 2.29 12.84
C GLY A 479 25.55 3.49 12.29
#